data_4c4254a12c0979ff7791c5987109736f
#
_entry.id   4c4254a12c0979ff7791c5987109736f
#
_cell.length_a   1.000
_cell.length_b   1.000
_cell.length_c   1.000
_cell.angle_alpha   90.00
_cell.angle_beta   90.00
_cell.angle_gamma   90.00
#
_symmetry.space_group_name_H-M   'P 1'
#
loop_
_entity.id
_entity.type
_entity.pdbx_description
1 polymer ?
#
loop_
_entity_poly.entity_id
_entity_poly.type
_entity_poly.pdbx_seq_one_letter_code
_entity_poly.pdbx_strand_id
1 'polypeptide(L)'
;MGSDEARDIFFTKGNISMSKNTEQTIKVTIPTIKTAILVDGAFYRKRAFYLFGDLSPAERAKELSSYCHKHIVSEKEGASLYRVFYYDCPPSSKVVYHPLLKKQINLAKTDDYKWATEFFNELKHQRKFALRMGRLAEEQAHFSIKDASMKKLLSGSLTIDSLTENDFALSIQQKGVDMRIGVDISSLAFKKQVDRIILISGDSDFVPAAKQARREGIDFILDPMRTPIKDDLYEHIDGIRTKAPLKSKNTTDTADR
;
A
#
# COMPACT_ATOMS: atom_id res chain seq x y z
N MET A 1 -6.15 -17.26 60.18
CA MET A 1 -6.60 -18.06 59.03
C MET A 1 -7.32 -17.10 58.06
N GLY A 2 -6.58 -16.55 57.14
CA GLY A 2 -7.07 -15.66 56.08
C GLY A 2 -7.22 -16.44 54.79
N SER A 3 -8.42 -16.47 54.29
CA SER A 3 -8.71 -17.04 52.96
C SER A 3 -8.54 -15.95 51.93
N ASP A 4 -7.48 -16.06 51.13
CA ASP A 4 -7.31 -15.32 49.88
C ASP A 4 -8.39 -15.76 48.88
N GLU A 5 -9.44 -14.98 48.73
CA GLU A 5 -10.38 -15.13 47.61
C GLU A 5 -9.80 -14.47 46.35
N ALA A 6 -9.37 -15.31 45.42
CA ALA A 6 -8.98 -14.91 44.08
C ALA A 6 -10.14 -14.14 43.39
N ARG A 7 -9.86 -12.95 42.95
CA ARG A 7 -10.80 -12.12 42.18
C ARG A 7 -10.72 -12.54 40.70
N ASP A 8 -11.71 -13.21 40.21
CA ASP A 8 -11.85 -13.51 38.79
C ASP A 8 -12.25 -12.22 38.02
N ILE A 9 -11.38 -11.77 37.15
CA ILE A 9 -11.63 -10.65 36.24
C ILE A 9 -12.03 -11.22 34.88
N PHE A 10 -13.29 -11.04 34.50
CA PHE A 10 -13.80 -11.48 33.19
C PHE A 10 -13.76 -10.32 32.20
N PHE A 11 -13.05 -10.52 31.09
CA PHE A 11 -13.04 -9.59 29.96
C PHE A 11 -14.05 -10.03 28.91
N THR A 12 -15.09 -9.25 28.68
CA THR A 12 -15.99 -9.40 27.55
C THR A 12 -15.90 -8.16 26.67
N LYS A 13 -15.93 -8.36 25.34
CA LYS A 13 -15.83 -7.35 24.26
C LYS A 13 -16.10 -5.88 24.70
N GLY A 14 -15.09 -5.25 25.28
CA GLY A 14 -15.10 -3.81 25.59
C GLY A 14 -15.69 -3.43 26.95
N ASN A 15 -16.09 -4.37 27.80
CA ASN A 15 -16.59 -4.07 29.14
C ASN A 15 -15.84 -4.89 30.20
N ILE A 16 -15.46 -4.27 31.32
CA ILE A 16 -14.98 -4.93 32.53
C ILE A 16 -16.10 -4.85 33.56
N SER A 17 -16.57 -6.01 34.06
CA SER A 17 -17.55 -6.09 35.12
C SER A 17 -16.85 -6.58 36.39
N MET A 18 -16.92 -5.80 37.48
CA MET A 18 -16.51 -6.24 38.82
C MET A 18 -17.79 -6.59 39.61
N SER A 19 -17.94 -7.85 39.98
CA SER A 19 -19.02 -8.32 40.86
C SER A 19 -18.55 -8.32 42.30
N LYS A 20 -19.04 -7.38 43.13
CA LYS A 20 -19.37 -7.55 44.54
C LYS A 20 -20.27 -6.41 45.03
N ASN A 21 -21.47 -6.75 45.38
CA ASN A 21 -22.42 -6.08 46.27
C ASN A 21 -22.47 -4.54 46.30
N THR A 22 -22.49 -3.92 45.16
CA THR A 22 -23.10 -2.60 44.93
C THR A 22 -23.39 -2.50 43.45
N GLU A 23 -24.61 -2.18 43.07
CA GLU A 23 -25.15 -2.15 41.69
C GLU A 23 -24.55 -1.01 40.82
N GLN A 24 -23.24 -0.86 40.82
CA GLN A 24 -22.58 0.06 39.88
C GLN A 24 -21.72 -0.73 38.89
N THR A 25 -22.28 -1.01 37.71
CA THR A 25 -21.52 -1.50 36.57
C THR A 25 -20.64 -0.38 36.04
N ILE A 26 -19.36 -0.38 36.35
CA ILE A 26 -18.39 0.55 35.74
C ILE A 26 -18.14 0.10 34.30
N LYS A 27 -18.70 0.80 33.34
CA LYS A 27 -18.35 0.62 31.92
C LYS A 27 -16.98 1.24 31.68
N VAL A 28 -15.95 0.40 31.63
CA VAL A 28 -14.63 0.84 31.18
C VAL A 28 -14.59 0.76 29.65
N THR A 29 -14.60 1.90 29.01
CA THR A 29 -14.38 1.98 27.57
C THR A 29 -12.89 1.84 27.30
N ILE A 30 -12.47 0.73 26.68
CA ILE A 30 -11.08 0.58 26.24
C ILE A 30 -10.87 1.58 25.09
N PRO A 31 -9.87 2.47 25.18
CA PRO A 31 -9.59 3.39 24.08
C PRO A 31 -9.18 2.61 22.84
N THR A 32 -9.89 2.85 21.74
CA THR A 32 -9.57 2.25 20.43
C THR A 32 -8.38 2.94 19.78
N ILE A 33 -7.40 2.19 19.32
CA ILE A 33 -6.23 2.69 18.60
C ILE A 33 -6.67 3.28 17.26
N LYS A 34 -6.55 4.59 17.12
CA LYS A 34 -6.91 5.31 15.91
C LYS A 34 -5.84 5.15 14.85
N THR A 35 -6.13 4.45 13.77
CA THR A 35 -5.16 4.00 12.77
C THR A 35 -5.37 4.67 11.42
N ALA A 36 -4.32 5.26 10.85
CA ALA A 36 -4.26 5.63 9.43
C ALA A 36 -3.54 4.55 8.63
N ILE A 37 -4.01 4.31 7.41
CA ILE A 37 -3.35 3.42 6.46
C ILE A 37 -2.91 4.24 5.26
N LEU A 38 -1.62 4.21 4.95
CA LEU A 38 -1.02 4.89 3.82
C LEU A 38 -0.58 3.85 2.79
N VAL A 39 -1.04 4.00 1.56
CA VAL A 39 -0.83 3.02 0.48
C VAL A 39 -0.03 3.66 -0.63
N ASP A 40 1.21 3.21 -0.83
CA ASP A 40 1.95 3.48 -2.06
C ASP A 40 1.29 2.75 -3.21
N GLY A 41 0.64 3.48 -4.12
CA GLY A 41 -0.20 2.92 -5.16
C GLY A 41 0.59 2.14 -6.21
N ALA A 42 1.76 2.62 -6.59
CA ALA A 42 2.60 1.93 -7.58
C ALA A 42 3.10 0.59 -7.02
N PHE A 43 3.59 0.60 -5.79
CA PHE A 43 3.99 -0.62 -5.08
C PHE A 43 2.80 -1.57 -4.91
N TYR A 44 1.67 -1.08 -4.38
CA TYR A 44 0.48 -1.89 -4.16
C TYR A 44 -0.01 -2.55 -5.45
N ARG A 45 -0.19 -1.80 -6.55
CA ARG A 45 -0.70 -2.36 -7.82
C ARG A 45 0.19 -3.49 -8.33
N LYS A 46 1.52 -3.30 -8.33
CA LYS A 46 2.48 -4.33 -8.74
C LYS A 46 2.36 -5.58 -7.86
N ARG A 47 2.33 -5.40 -6.53
CA ARG A 47 2.24 -6.53 -5.58
C ARG A 47 0.88 -7.21 -5.62
N ALA A 48 -0.20 -6.44 -5.72
CA ALA A 48 -1.56 -6.98 -5.78
C ALA A 48 -1.78 -7.81 -7.05
N PHE A 49 -1.27 -7.36 -8.20
CA PHE A 49 -1.28 -8.17 -9.43
C PHE A 49 -0.57 -9.52 -9.23
N TYR A 50 0.62 -9.49 -8.61
CA TYR A 50 1.39 -10.72 -8.34
C TYR A 50 0.68 -11.67 -7.35
N LEU A 51 0.03 -11.14 -6.31
CA LEU A 51 -0.54 -11.93 -5.21
C LEU A 51 -1.98 -12.38 -5.49
N PHE A 52 -2.77 -11.56 -6.17
CA PHE A 52 -4.21 -11.73 -6.35
C PHE A 52 -4.63 -11.86 -7.82
N GLY A 53 -3.66 -11.82 -8.75
CA GLY A 53 -3.92 -11.91 -10.19
C GLY A 53 -4.45 -10.61 -10.79
N ASP A 54 -4.92 -10.75 -12.05
CA ASP A 54 -5.55 -9.67 -12.78
C ASP A 54 -7.02 -9.54 -12.35
N LEU A 55 -7.42 -8.32 -12.00
CA LEU A 55 -8.77 -7.99 -11.54
C LEU A 55 -9.26 -6.74 -12.29
N SER A 56 -10.57 -6.66 -12.51
CA SER A 56 -11.21 -5.45 -12.99
C SER A 56 -10.99 -4.27 -12.03
N PRO A 57 -11.11 -3.02 -12.48
CA PRO A 57 -10.95 -1.84 -11.62
C PRO A 57 -11.81 -1.87 -10.36
N ALA A 58 -13.07 -2.25 -10.51
CA ALA A 58 -14.02 -2.34 -9.39
C ALA A 58 -13.66 -3.45 -8.39
N GLU A 59 -13.24 -4.63 -8.89
CA GLU A 59 -12.79 -5.73 -8.04
C GLU A 59 -11.50 -5.38 -7.31
N ARG A 60 -10.55 -4.73 -7.98
CA ARG A 60 -9.30 -4.28 -7.38
C ARG A 60 -9.52 -3.23 -6.28
N ALA A 61 -10.46 -2.29 -6.49
CA ALA A 61 -10.81 -1.31 -5.47
C ALA A 61 -11.45 -1.96 -4.23
N LYS A 62 -12.33 -2.94 -4.43
CA LYS A 62 -12.92 -3.73 -3.34
C LYS A 62 -11.89 -4.58 -2.61
N GLU A 63 -10.96 -5.20 -3.36
CA GLU A 63 -9.86 -6.00 -2.78
C GLU A 63 -8.98 -5.11 -1.89
N LEU A 64 -8.54 -3.93 -2.35
CA LEU A 64 -7.76 -3.00 -1.55
C LEU A 64 -8.51 -2.56 -0.30
N SER A 65 -9.79 -2.22 -0.44
CA SER A 65 -10.65 -1.84 0.69
C SER A 65 -10.72 -2.95 1.75
N SER A 66 -10.95 -4.19 1.30
CA SER A 66 -10.94 -5.38 2.16
C SER A 66 -9.58 -5.63 2.79
N TYR A 67 -8.50 -5.47 2.02
CA TYR A 67 -7.14 -5.63 2.50
C TYR A 67 -6.82 -4.65 3.64
N CYS A 68 -7.13 -3.38 3.45
CA CYS A 68 -6.99 -2.36 4.49
C CYS A 68 -7.85 -2.68 5.72
N HIS A 69 -9.08 -3.15 5.51
CA HIS A 69 -9.98 -3.48 6.61
C HIS A 69 -9.44 -4.62 7.49
N LYS A 70 -8.76 -5.62 6.91
CA LYS A 70 -8.13 -6.71 7.66
C LYS A 70 -7.08 -6.22 8.67
N HIS A 71 -6.42 -5.10 8.41
CA HIS A 71 -5.49 -4.48 9.37
C HIS A 71 -6.19 -3.94 10.61
N ILE A 72 -7.43 -3.53 10.48
CA ILE A 72 -8.22 -2.95 11.56
C ILE A 72 -8.91 -4.03 12.41
N VAL A 73 -9.59 -4.98 11.77
CA VAL A 73 -10.38 -5.99 12.48
C VAL A 73 -9.56 -7.06 13.18
N SER A 74 -8.30 -7.22 12.80
CA SER A 74 -7.41 -8.22 13.40
C SER A 74 -6.74 -7.76 14.70
N GLU A 75 -7.04 -6.54 15.16
CA GLU A 75 -6.47 -5.98 16.39
C GLU A 75 -7.20 -6.49 17.62
N LYS A 76 -6.48 -7.20 18.50
CA LYS A 76 -7.03 -7.70 19.77
C LYS A 76 -7.40 -6.55 20.73
N GLU A 77 -6.65 -5.45 20.66
CA GLU A 77 -6.82 -4.27 21.49
C GLU A 77 -7.93 -3.32 20.99
N GLY A 78 -8.54 -3.67 19.85
CA GLY A 78 -9.49 -2.81 19.17
C GLY A 78 -8.81 -1.67 18.41
N ALA A 79 -9.14 -1.52 17.13
CA ALA A 79 -8.66 -0.41 16.32
C ALA A 79 -9.81 0.26 15.59
N SER A 80 -9.69 1.56 15.36
CA SER A 80 -10.60 2.34 14.54
C SER A 80 -9.89 2.92 13.34
N LEU A 81 -10.46 2.73 12.15
CA LEU A 81 -9.90 3.31 10.94
C LEU A 81 -10.11 4.83 10.95
N TYR A 82 -9.03 5.60 10.95
CA TYR A 82 -9.08 7.04 10.69
C TYR A 82 -9.37 7.28 9.21
N ARG A 83 -8.42 6.88 8.34
CA ARG A 83 -8.53 7.05 6.87
C ARG A 83 -7.52 6.14 6.17
N VAL A 84 -7.85 5.74 4.93
CA VAL A 84 -6.91 5.18 3.97
C VAL A 84 -6.49 6.31 3.03
N PHE A 85 -5.20 6.60 2.96
CA PHE A 85 -4.60 7.52 2.01
C PHE A 85 -3.96 6.69 0.90
N TYR A 86 -4.42 6.89 -0.33
CA TYR A 86 -3.90 6.20 -1.49
C TYR A 86 -3.10 7.18 -2.35
N TYR A 87 -1.82 6.91 -2.55
CA TYR A 87 -0.87 7.79 -3.25
C TYR A 87 -0.50 7.20 -4.60
N ASP A 88 -0.72 7.96 -5.67
CA ASP A 88 -0.38 7.53 -7.03
C ASP A 88 -0.32 8.76 -7.95
N CYS A 89 -0.14 8.54 -9.25
CA CYS A 89 -0.26 9.56 -10.27
C CYS A 89 -1.46 9.25 -11.17
N PRO A 90 -2.19 10.26 -11.66
CA PRO A 90 -3.22 10.04 -12.68
C PRO A 90 -2.56 9.49 -13.96
N PRO A 91 -3.25 8.64 -14.74
CA PRO A 91 -2.70 8.13 -15.98
C PRO A 91 -2.52 9.26 -16.98
N SER A 92 -1.45 9.18 -17.79
CA SER A 92 -1.16 10.19 -18.82
C SER A 92 -2.09 10.05 -20.02
N SER A 93 -2.61 11.18 -20.51
CA SER A 93 -3.37 11.26 -21.76
C SER A 93 -2.50 11.68 -22.96
N LYS A 94 -1.18 11.75 -22.78
CA LYS A 94 -0.24 12.23 -23.78
C LYS A 94 -0.21 11.33 -25.02
N VAL A 95 0.16 11.92 -26.13
CA VAL A 95 0.53 11.20 -27.36
C VAL A 95 2.04 11.02 -27.37
N VAL A 96 2.53 9.80 -27.44
CA VAL A 96 3.95 9.44 -27.37
C VAL A 96 4.34 8.64 -28.62
N TYR A 97 5.50 8.97 -29.20
CA TYR A 97 6.03 8.24 -30.36
C TYR A 97 6.60 6.89 -29.93
N HIS A 98 6.19 5.82 -30.64
CA HIS A 98 6.73 4.47 -30.43
C HIS A 98 7.80 4.17 -31.49
N PRO A 99 9.08 3.99 -31.10
CA PRO A 99 10.18 3.93 -32.06
C PRO A 99 10.13 2.70 -32.97
N LEU A 100 9.72 1.52 -32.46
CA LEU A 100 9.60 0.30 -33.25
C LEU A 100 8.44 0.38 -34.24
N LEU A 101 7.27 0.83 -33.79
CA LEU A 101 6.06 0.90 -34.61
C LEU A 101 6.05 2.09 -35.55
N LYS A 102 6.99 3.04 -35.38
CA LYS A 102 7.09 4.30 -36.14
C LYS A 102 5.77 5.08 -36.20
N LYS A 103 5.00 5.03 -35.10
CA LYS A 103 3.70 5.70 -35.00
C LYS A 103 3.50 6.40 -33.64
N GLN A 104 2.59 7.36 -33.64
CA GLN A 104 2.14 8.01 -32.42
C GLN A 104 1.11 7.12 -31.69
N ILE A 105 1.31 6.94 -30.38
CA ILE A 105 0.37 6.23 -29.50
C ILE A 105 -0.29 7.24 -28.58
N ASN A 106 -1.60 7.34 -28.65
CA ASN A 106 -2.39 8.15 -27.75
C ASN A 106 -2.68 7.34 -26.48
N LEU A 107 -2.01 7.69 -25.38
CA LEU A 107 -2.12 6.96 -24.12
C LEU A 107 -3.55 6.98 -23.56
N ALA A 108 -4.33 8.04 -23.79
CA ALA A 108 -5.73 8.12 -23.35
C ALA A 108 -6.64 7.03 -23.97
N LYS A 109 -6.21 6.41 -25.07
CA LYS A 109 -6.96 5.33 -25.75
C LYS A 109 -6.55 3.95 -25.32
N THR A 110 -5.50 3.81 -24.49
CA THR A 110 -5.00 2.51 -24.02
C THR A 110 -5.93 1.92 -22.94
N ASP A 111 -5.89 0.61 -22.81
CA ASP A 111 -6.67 -0.08 -21.79
C ASP A 111 -6.11 0.21 -20.38
N ASP A 112 -4.81 0.40 -20.24
CA ASP A 112 -4.18 0.84 -18.98
C ASP A 112 -4.72 2.19 -18.51
N TYR A 113 -4.92 3.15 -19.43
CA TYR A 113 -5.50 4.45 -19.09
C TYR A 113 -6.95 4.32 -18.61
N LYS A 114 -7.76 3.54 -19.32
CA LYS A 114 -9.17 3.29 -18.97
C LYS A 114 -9.26 2.59 -17.62
N TRP A 115 -8.47 1.51 -17.45
CA TRP A 115 -8.41 0.75 -16.22
C TRP A 115 -8.03 1.63 -15.02
N ALA A 116 -6.94 2.41 -15.13
CA ALA A 116 -6.48 3.26 -14.05
C ALA A 116 -7.49 4.37 -13.71
N THR A 117 -8.11 4.97 -14.73
CA THR A 117 -9.13 6.01 -14.54
C THR A 117 -10.34 5.46 -13.79
N GLU A 118 -10.84 4.29 -14.19
CA GLU A 118 -11.96 3.62 -13.54
C GLU A 118 -11.59 3.18 -12.11
N PHE A 119 -10.42 2.60 -11.92
CA PHE A 119 -9.92 2.20 -10.62
C PHE A 119 -9.88 3.38 -9.63
N PHE A 120 -9.36 4.53 -10.04
CA PHE A 120 -9.36 5.72 -9.18
C PHE A 120 -10.77 6.24 -8.91
N ASN A 121 -11.69 6.13 -9.85
CA ASN A 121 -13.08 6.49 -9.62
C ASN A 121 -13.74 5.54 -8.61
N GLU A 122 -13.51 4.24 -8.72
CA GLU A 122 -13.98 3.26 -7.74
C GLU A 122 -13.42 3.51 -6.34
N LEU A 123 -12.13 3.88 -6.22
CA LEU A 123 -11.52 4.23 -4.94
C LEU A 123 -12.16 5.47 -4.29
N LYS A 124 -12.57 6.47 -5.07
CA LYS A 124 -13.26 7.66 -4.54
C LYS A 124 -14.59 7.32 -3.85
N HIS A 125 -15.25 6.24 -4.28
CA HIS A 125 -16.50 5.77 -3.69
C HIS A 125 -16.28 4.89 -2.44
N GLN A 126 -15.05 4.45 -2.16
CA GLN A 126 -14.77 3.68 -0.94
C GLN A 126 -14.81 4.59 0.30
N ARG A 127 -15.52 4.10 1.32
CA ARG A 127 -15.64 4.86 2.59
C ARG A 127 -14.28 5.06 3.26
N LYS A 128 -14.00 6.28 3.69
CA LYS A 128 -12.75 6.68 4.35
C LYS A 128 -11.50 6.61 3.47
N PHE A 129 -11.63 6.53 2.14
CA PHE A 129 -10.52 6.69 1.22
C PHE A 129 -10.26 8.15 0.87
N ALA A 130 -9.00 8.51 0.71
CA ALA A 130 -8.56 9.81 0.22
C ALA A 130 -7.40 9.60 -0.77
N LEU A 131 -7.62 9.99 -2.02
CA LEU A 131 -6.59 9.95 -3.05
C LEU A 131 -5.65 11.15 -2.90
N ARG A 132 -4.35 10.88 -2.95
CA ARG A 132 -3.26 11.85 -2.84
C ARG A 132 -2.42 11.79 -4.12
N MET A 133 -2.90 12.43 -5.17
CA MET A 133 -2.31 12.29 -6.51
C MET A 133 -1.07 13.15 -6.67
N GLY A 134 0.03 12.53 -7.08
CA GLY A 134 1.22 13.17 -7.60
C GLY A 134 1.02 13.66 -9.04
N ARG A 135 2.10 13.77 -9.78
CA ARG A 135 2.08 14.11 -11.21
C ARG A 135 3.05 13.24 -11.99
N LEU A 136 2.79 13.03 -13.26
CA LEU A 136 3.72 12.41 -14.20
C LEU A 136 4.62 13.48 -14.84
N ALA A 137 5.89 13.14 -15.04
CA ALA A 137 6.83 13.97 -15.84
C ALA A 137 6.57 13.71 -17.32
N GLU A 138 5.43 14.18 -17.81
CA GLU A 138 4.95 13.89 -19.17
C GLU A 138 5.89 14.41 -20.26
N GLU A 139 6.64 15.48 -20.00
CA GLU A 139 7.65 16.03 -20.90
C GLU A 139 8.77 15.04 -21.24
N GLN A 140 9.04 14.10 -20.33
CA GLN A 140 10.07 13.08 -20.46
C GLN A 140 9.52 11.71 -20.92
N ALA A 141 8.22 11.63 -21.18
CA ALA A 141 7.57 10.36 -21.56
C ALA A 141 8.09 9.88 -22.93
N HIS A 142 8.61 8.65 -22.95
CA HIS A 142 9.10 7.99 -24.16
C HIS A 142 9.00 6.47 -24.01
N PHE A 143 8.98 5.76 -25.13
CA PHE A 143 9.13 4.31 -25.12
C PHE A 143 10.62 3.94 -25.11
N SER A 144 11.01 3.03 -24.24
CA SER A 144 12.35 2.47 -24.14
C SER A 144 12.31 0.94 -24.18
N ILE A 145 13.43 0.33 -24.60
CA ILE A 145 13.57 -1.13 -24.53
C ILE A 145 13.66 -1.55 -23.07
N LYS A 146 12.94 -2.60 -22.70
CA LYS A 146 12.99 -3.17 -21.34
C LYS A 146 14.39 -3.69 -21.01
N ASP A 147 14.81 -3.57 -19.76
CA ASP A 147 16.14 -4.01 -19.30
C ASP A 147 16.43 -5.48 -19.64
N ALA A 148 15.42 -6.35 -19.50
CA ALA A 148 15.57 -7.77 -19.85
C ALA A 148 15.85 -7.98 -21.35
N SER A 149 15.16 -7.24 -22.20
CA SER A 149 15.36 -7.29 -23.66
C SER A 149 16.67 -6.63 -24.07
N MET A 150 17.07 -5.54 -23.38
CA MET A 150 18.37 -4.90 -23.58
C MET A 150 19.51 -5.86 -23.24
N LYS A 151 19.46 -6.59 -22.13
CA LYS A 151 20.44 -7.61 -21.77
C LYS A 151 20.54 -8.71 -22.82
N LYS A 152 19.41 -9.17 -23.38
CA LYS A 152 19.38 -10.17 -24.44
C LYS A 152 20.01 -9.65 -25.74
N LEU A 153 19.75 -8.39 -26.10
CA LEU A 153 20.37 -7.75 -27.27
C LEU A 153 21.90 -7.68 -27.11
N LEU A 154 22.37 -7.22 -25.95
CA LEU A 154 23.80 -7.08 -25.67
C LEU A 154 24.54 -8.44 -25.59
N SER A 155 23.86 -9.50 -25.17
CA SER A 155 24.38 -10.87 -25.17
C SER A 155 24.30 -11.59 -26.53
N GLY A 156 23.68 -10.95 -27.54
CA GLY A 156 23.48 -11.56 -28.85
C GLY A 156 22.38 -12.64 -28.91
N SER A 157 21.65 -12.86 -27.81
CA SER A 157 20.54 -13.82 -27.76
C SER A 157 19.21 -13.26 -28.31
N LEU A 158 19.16 -11.96 -28.60
CA LEU A 158 18.10 -11.25 -29.29
C LEU A 158 18.72 -10.35 -30.36
N THR A 159 18.11 -10.22 -31.53
CA THR A 159 18.55 -9.30 -32.59
C THR A 159 17.61 -8.10 -32.69
N ILE A 160 18.07 -7.00 -33.29
CA ILE A 160 17.24 -5.81 -33.50
C ILE A 160 15.99 -6.14 -34.35
N ASP A 161 16.15 -6.97 -35.37
CA ASP A 161 15.08 -7.35 -36.27
C ASP A 161 14.00 -8.26 -35.64
N SER A 162 14.34 -8.89 -34.51
CA SER A 162 13.42 -9.75 -33.75
C SER A 162 12.71 -9.04 -32.61
N LEU A 163 12.94 -7.73 -32.43
CA LEU A 163 12.23 -6.93 -31.42
C LEU A 163 10.74 -6.83 -31.72
N THR A 164 9.93 -6.94 -30.68
CA THR A 164 8.48 -6.81 -30.70
C THR A 164 8.01 -5.65 -29.82
N GLU A 165 6.74 -5.28 -29.90
CA GLU A 165 6.14 -4.30 -28.97
C GLU A 165 6.34 -4.70 -27.50
N ASN A 166 6.32 -5.99 -27.20
CA ASN A 166 6.50 -6.50 -25.84
C ASN A 166 7.91 -6.23 -25.26
N ASP A 167 8.88 -5.93 -26.10
CA ASP A 167 10.23 -5.57 -25.67
C ASP A 167 10.37 -4.11 -25.25
N PHE A 168 9.32 -3.32 -25.47
CA PHE A 168 9.28 -1.89 -25.09
C PHE A 168 8.38 -1.65 -23.89
N ALA A 169 8.71 -0.63 -23.13
CA ALA A 169 7.89 -0.12 -22.05
C ALA A 169 7.80 1.41 -22.14
N LEU A 170 6.66 1.95 -21.74
CA LEU A 170 6.51 3.39 -21.56
C LEU A 170 7.34 3.80 -20.33
N SER A 171 8.36 4.62 -20.54
CA SER A 171 9.14 5.27 -19.48
C SER A 171 8.52 6.63 -19.18
N ILE A 172 7.97 6.78 -17.98
CA ILE A 172 7.40 8.02 -17.48
C ILE A 172 7.57 8.08 -15.97
N GLN A 173 8.25 9.10 -15.48
CA GLN A 173 8.53 9.24 -14.05
C GLN A 173 7.31 9.75 -13.28
N GLN A 174 7.05 9.15 -12.14
CA GLN A 174 6.16 9.70 -11.12
C GLN A 174 6.93 10.74 -10.28
N LYS A 175 6.30 11.88 -9.98
CA LYS A 175 6.89 12.93 -9.15
C LYS A 175 5.96 13.33 -8.02
N GLY A 176 6.56 13.47 -6.83
CA GLY A 176 5.91 14.00 -5.65
C GLY A 176 5.00 13.01 -4.91
N VAL A 177 5.01 11.72 -5.25
CA VAL A 177 4.26 10.67 -4.52
C VAL A 177 4.91 10.44 -3.16
N ASP A 178 6.20 10.09 -3.14
CA ASP A 178 6.94 9.76 -1.91
C ASP A 178 7.00 10.96 -0.96
N MET A 179 7.21 12.16 -1.51
CA MET A 179 7.17 13.39 -0.70
C MET A 179 5.81 13.60 -0.04
N ARG A 180 4.70 13.32 -0.74
CA ARG A 180 3.36 13.42 -0.15
C ARG A 180 3.14 12.41 0.97
N ILE A 181 3.60 11.18 0.79
CA ILE A 181 3.56 10.14 1.84
C ILE A 181 4.33 10.65 3.06
N GLY A 182 5.57 11.11 2.89
CA GLY A 182 6.40 11.62 3.99
C GLY A 182 5.79 12.83 4.71
N VAL A 183 5.23 13.78 3.96
CA VAL A 183 4.55 14.97 4.52
C VAL A 183 3.29 14.57 5.29
N ASP A 184 2.47 13.66 4.75
CA ASP A 184 1.26 13.21 5.44
C ASP A 184 1.59 12.40 6.70
N ILE A 185 2.63 11.53 6.68
CA ILE A 185 3.14 10.84 7.89
C ILE A 185 3.50 11.86 8.95
N SER A 186 4.34 12.85 8.61
CA SER A 186 4.80 13.88 9.54
C SER A 186 3.62 14.72 10.07
N SER A 187 2.69 15.11 9.19
CA SER A 187 1.52 15.90 9.58
C SER A 187 0.58 15.16 10.54
N LEU A 188 0.31 13.87 10.26
CA LEU A 188 -0.51 13.01 11.12
C LEU A 188 0.13 12.84 12.51
N ALA A 189 1.45 12.68 12.55
CA ALA A 189 2.22 12.50 13.78
C ALA A 189 2.24 13.80 14.61
N PHE A 190 2.68 14.91 14.05
CA PHE A 190 2.74 16.20 14.76
C PHE A 190 1.39 16.69 15.28
N LYS A 191 0.33 16.49 14.50
CA LYS A 191 -1.03 16.88 14.90
C LYS A 191 -1.69 15.85 15.82
N LYS A 192 -1.02 14.76 16.15
CA LYS A 192 -1.55 13.65 16.97
C LYS A 192 -2.95 13.21 16.53
N GLN A 193 -3.14 13.13 15.19
CA GLN A 193 -4.43 12.78 14.61
C GLN A 193 -4.73 11.28 14.68
N VAL A 194 -3.68 10.47 14.85
CA VAL A 194 -3.73 9.02 14.95
C VAL A 194 -2.74 8.51 15.98
N ASP A 195 -2.98 7.32 16.48
CA ASP A 195 -2.08 6.62 17.40
C ASP A 195 -1.16 5.67 16.63
N ARG A 196 -1.60 5.21 15.45
CA ARG A 196 -0.88 4.26 14.62
C ARG A 196 -0.94 4.65 13.15
N ILE A 197 0.19 4.44 12.46
CA ILE A 197 0.29 4.52 11.01
C ILE A 197 0.68 3.14 10.49
N ILE A 198 -0.05 2.64 9.48
CA ILE A 198 0.31 1.46 8.70
C ILE A 198 0.69 1.93 7.31
N LEU A 199 1.95 1.72 6.92
CA LEU A 199 2.44 2.02 5.58
C LEU A 199 2.49 0.74 4.75
N ILE A 200 1.75 0.72 3.65
CA ILE A 200 1.81 -0.35 2.64
C ILE A 200 2.80 0.09 1.56
N SER A 201 4.04 -0.32 1.70
CA SER A 201 5.15 -0.05 0.79
C SER A 201 6.34 -0.95 1.11
N GLY A 202 7.32 -1.02 0.22
CA GLY A 202 8.60 -1.71 0.42
C GLY A 202 9.81 -0.79 0.28
N ASP A 203 9.58 0.52 0.15
CA ASP A 203 10.63 1.48 -0.14
C ASP A 203 11.30 2.01 1.13
N SER A 204 12.64 2.00 1.14
CA SER A 204 13.47 2.53 2.23
C SER A 204 13.53 4.07 2.27
N ASP A 205 13.06 4.74 1.24
CA ASP A 205 13.04 6.22 1.19
C ASP A 205 12.11 6.82 2.24
N PHE A 206 11.24 6.00 2.85
CA PHE A 206 10.36 6.40 3.96
C PHE A 206 11.00 6.35 5.35
N VAL A 207 12.26 5.91 5.49
CA VAL A 207 12.99 5.87 6.77
C VAL A 207 12.96 7.22 7.53
N PRO A 208 13.22 8.37 6.89
CA PRO A 208 13.15 9.67 7.60
C PRO A 208 11.76 9.97 8.17
N ALA A 209 10.70 9.64 7.42
CA ALA A 209 9.32 9.86 7.85
C ALA A 209 8.93 8.90 8.99
N ALA A 210 9.35 7.62 8.91
CA ALA A 210 9.15 6.64 9.97
C ALA A 210 9.83 7.06 11.28
N LYS A 211 11.09 7.48 11.21
CA LYS A 211 11.83 8.05 12.37
C LYS A 211 11.08 9.21 13.01
N GLN A 212 10.56 10.13 12.19
CA GLN A 212 9.82 11.29 12.68
C GLN A 212 8.53 10.87 13.38
N ALA A 213 7.74 9.96 12.77
CA ALA A 213 6.49 9.49 13.37
C ALA A 213 6.72 8.81 14.71
N ARG A 214 7.75 7.96 14.83
CA ARG A 214 8.10 7.28 16.08
C ARG A 214 8.54 8.26 17.19
N ARG A 215 9.28 9.32 16.85
CA ARG A 215 9.65 10.39 17.81
C ARG A 215 8.44 11.10 18.40
N GLU A 216 7.36 11.20 17.62
CA GLU A 216 6.09 11.77 18.07
C GLU A 216 5.20 10.77 18.82
N GLY A 217 5.68 9.52 19.04
CA GLY A 217 4.97 8.49 19.78
C GLY A 217 3.94 7.72 18.95
N ILE A 218 4.04 7.76 17.62
CA ILE A 218 3.19 6.99 16.73
C ILE A 218 3.72 5.55 16.60
N ASP A 219 2.86 4.57 16.78
CA ASP A 219 3.13 3.17 16.46
C ASP A 219 3.19 3.00 14.94
N PHE A 220 4.41 2.82 14.40
CA PHE A 220 4.66 2.80 12.96
C PHE A 220 4.84 1.36 12.44
N ILE A 221 3.84 0.86 11.73
CA ILE A 221 3.77 -0.50 11.20
C ILE A 221 4.01 -0.47 9.68
N LEU A 222 4.86 -1.37 9.20
CA LEU A 222 5.09 -1.58 7.76
C LEU A 222 4.33 -2.83 7.28
N ASP A 223 3.65 -2.72 6.15
CA ASP A 223 3.18 -3.87 5.38
C ASP A 223 3.90 -3.93 4.03
N PRO A 224 4.92 -4.76 3.89
CA PRO A 224 5.66 -4.93 2.65
C PRO A 224 5.00 -5.93 1.68
N MET A 225 3.76 -6.36 1.93
CA MET A 225 3.02 -7.31 1.09
C MET A 225 3.89 -8.53 0.68
N ARG A 226 4.61 -9.11 1.64
CA ARG A 226 5.53 -10.25 1.43
C ARG A 226 6.77 -9.96 0.57
N THR A 227 7.12 -8.69 0.32
CA THR A 227 8.44 -8.38 -0.24
C THR A 227 9.50 -8.33 0.86
N PRO A 228 10.75 -8.73 0.56
CA PRO A 228 11.88 -8.45 1.44
C PRO A 228 12.03 -6.94 1.63
N ILE A 229 12.42 -6.53 2.81
CA ILE A 229 12.73 -5.12 3.14
C ILE A 229 14.20 -5.00 3.48
N LYS A 230 14.76 -3.80 3.29
CA LYS A 230 16.12 -3.50 3.68
C LYS A 230 16.23 -3.33 5.19
N ASP A 231 17.38 -3.70 5.76
CA ASP A 231 17.64 -3.63 7.19
C ASP A 231 17.47 -2.21 7.73
N ASP A 232 17.88 -1.19 6.98
CA ASP A 232 17.71 0.21 7.33
C ASP A 232 16.23 0.60 7.59
N LEU A 233 15.31 0.12 6.77
CA LEU A 233 13.89 0.35 7.03
C LEU A 233 13.39 -0.46 8.23
N TYR A 234 13.89 -1.69 8.40
CA TYR A 234 13.50 -2.56 9.51
C TYR A 234 13.83 -1.96 10.88
N GLU A 235 14.99 -1.30 11.03
CA GLU A 235 15.41 -0.65 12.27
C GLU A 235 14.50 0.52 12.71
N HIS A 236 13.77 1.08 11.76
CA HIS A 236 13.03 2.33 11.96
C HIS A 236 11.52 2.18 11.93
N ILE A 237 11.02 0.96 12.11
CA ILE A 237 9.60 0.64 12.27
C ILE A 237 9.38 -0.05 13.63
N ASP A 238 8.14 -0.03 14.13
CA ASP A 238 7.79 -0.72 15.37
C ASP A 238 7.32 -2.16 15.11
N GLY A 239 7.01 -2.50 13.85
CA GLY A 239 6.69 -3.87 13.47
C GLY A 239 6.34 -4.04 11.99
N ILE A 240 6.39 -5.30 11.56
CA ILE A 240 5.93 -5.72 10.24
C ILE A 240 4.62 -6.45 10.40
N ARG A 241 3.62 -6.07 9.59
CA ARG A 241 2.32 -6.72 9.61
C ARG A 241 1.74 -6.82 8.22
N THR A 242 1.86 -7.97 7.58
CA THR A 242 1.25 -8.20 6.28
C THR A 242 -0.07 -8.98 6.39
N LYS A 243 -1.04 -8.58 5.57
CA LYS A 243 -2.31 -9.29 5.39
C LYS A 243 -2.38 -10.05 4.07
N ALA A 244 -1.30 -10.01 3.30
CA ALA A 244 -1.17 -10.74 2.06
C ALA A 244 -1.11 -12.26 2.32
N PRO A 245 -1.81 -13.08 1.51
CA PRO A 245 -1.76 -14.53 1.63
C PRO A 245 -0.35 -15.06 1.34
N LEU A 246 -0.04 -16.23 1.88
CA LEU A 246 1.11 -16.98 1.38
C LEU A 246 0.76 -17.52 0.00
N LYS A 247 1.63 -17.30 -0.99
CA LYS A 247 1.46 -17.94 -2.29
C LYS A 247 1.63 -19.46 -2.10
N SER A 248 0.64 -20.25 -2.46
CA SER A 248 0.80 -21.70 -2.49
C SER A 248 1.92 -22.04 -3.51
N LYS A 249 2.80 -22.99 -3.18
CA LYS A 249 3.95 -23.40 -4.00
C LYS A 249 3.57 -24.07 -5.35
N ASN A 250 2.30 -24.03 -5.75
CA ASN A 250 1.79 -24.69 -6.94
C ASN A 250 1.36 -23.69 -8.01
N THR A 251 2.30 -22.88 -8.50
CA THR A 251 2.16 -22.26 -9.84
C THR A 251 3.58 -22.04 -10.36
N THR A 252 3.89 -22.74 -11.43
CA THR A 252 5.16 -22.72 -12.16
C THR A 252 5.73 -21.31 -12.30
N ASP A 253 6.92 -21.11 -11.70
CA ASP A 253 7.78 -19.95 -11.92
C ASP A 253 8.23 -19.90 -13.39
N THR A 254 7.51 -19.17 -14.21
CA THR A 254 7.95 -18.80 -15.57
C THR A 254 7.81 -17.31 -15.86
N ALA A 255 8.01 -16.46 -14.85
CA ALA A 255 7.97 -15.01 -15.06
C ALA A 255 8.86 -14.24 -14.07
N ASP A 256 10.13 -14.67 -13.92
CA ASP A 256 11.18 -13.81 -13.34
C ASP A 256 12.55 -14.41 -13.68
N ARG A 257 13.00 -14.18 -14.91
CA ARG A 257 14.42 -14.15 -15.27
C ARG A 257 14.66 -13.08 -16.33
#